data_fde8ff3444dcf122d335d5e687c521df
#
_entry.id   fde8ff3444dcf122d335d5e687c521df
#
_cell.length_a   1.000
_cell.length_b   1.000
_cell.length_c   1.000
_cell.angle_alpha   90.00
_cell.angle_beta   90.00
_cell.angle_gamma   90.00
#
_symmetry.space_group_name_H-M   'P 1'
#
loop_
_entity.id
_entity.type
_entity.pdbx_description
1 polymer ?
#
loop_
_entity_poly.entity_id
_entity_poly.type
_entity_poly.pdbx_seq_one_letter_code
_entity_poly.pdbx_strand_id
1 'polypeptide(L)'
;MIVCPFKDLGRYAPVLPGLEEAVKVAEGLTDLTPRTIPLSDGNRIMIVAGTSRSPVNALSEAHRNYLDLQYIVKGEETVGWAPLDTLEVAEEYNAEKDISMHAGPVEFVRIPAGHCYVVYPEDGHMPGVQLDEPHDFVKLVVKLKV
;
A
#
# COMPACT_ATOMS: atom_id res chain seq x y z
N MET A 1 -9.47 5.89 0.44
CA MET A 1 -8.66 5.05 -0.49
C MET A 1 -8.96 5.43 -1.95
N ILE A 2 -7.93 5.44 -2.84
CA ILE A 2 -8.05 5.58 -4.31
C ILE A 2 -7.67 4.24 -4.94
N VAL A 3 -8.36 3.81 -6.00
CA VAL A 3 -7.99 2.63 -6.81
C VAL A 3 -8.04 3.02 -8.28
N CYS A 4 -6.95 2.77 -9.03
CA CYS A 4 -6.91 3.08 -10.46
C CYS A 4 -5.85 2.24 -11.21
N PRO A 5 -5.92 2.16 -12.56
CA PRO A 5 -4.80 1.69 -13.34
C PRO A 5 -3.57 2.56 -13.11
N PHE A 6 -2.37 1.97 -13.02
CA PHE A 6 -1.13 2.70 -12.77
C PHE A 6 -0.89 3.80 -13.82
N LYS A 7 -1.19 3.53 -15.09
CA LYS A 7 -1.08 4.51 -16.19
C LYS A 7 -1.94 5.77 -16.02
N ASP A 8 -3.00 5.69 -15.21
CA ASP A 8 -3.93 6.79 -14.96
C ASP A 8 -3.62 7.55 -13.64
N LEU A 9 -2.62 7.07 -12.90
CA LEU A 9 -2.25 7.58 -11.57
C LEU A 9 -1.86 9.07 -11.59
N GLY A 10 -1.25 9.56 -12.68
CA GLY A 10 -0.87 10.96 -12.83
C GLY A 10 -2.01 11.97 -12.67
N ARG A 11 -3.28 11.53 -12.83
CA ARG A 11 -4.46 12.38 -12.58
C ARG A 11 -4.57 12.82 -11.11
N TYR A 12 -3.95 12.10 -10.21
CA TYR A 12 -4.00 12.36 -8.77
C TYR A 12 -2.77 13.12 -8.24
N ALA A 13 -1.85 13.53 -9.13
CA ALA A 13 -0.66 14.30 -8.74
C ALA A 13 -0.94 15.53 -7.85
N PRO A 14 -2.04 16.30 -8.06
CA PRO A 14 -2.34 17.44 -7.19
C PRO A 14 -2.60 17.08 -5.71
N VAL A 15 -2.92 15.82 -5.41
CA VAL A 15 -3.22 15.35 -4.03
C VAL A 15 -2.23 14.29 -3.54
N LEU A 16 -1.18 14.01 -4.32
CA LEU A 16 -0.12 13.03 -4.00
C LEU A 16 1.27 13.68 -4.09
N PRO A 17 1.75 14.36 -3.03
CA PRO A 17 3.06 15.00 -3.03
C PRO A 17 4.18 14.00 -3.36
N GLY A 18 5.11 14.36 -4.26
CA GLY A 18 6.22 13.49 -4.67
C GLY A 18 5.86 12.39 -5.67
N LEU A 19 4.61 12.33 -6.14
CA LEU A 19 4.15 11.29 -7.08
C LEU A 19 4.97 11.23 -8.36
N GLU A 20 5.30 12.38 -8.97
CA GLU A 20 5.97 12.42 -10.26
C GLU A 20 7.33 11.71 -10.25
N GLU A 21 8.13 11.94 -9.20
CA GLU A 21 9.40 11.24 -9.01
C GLU A 21 9.18 9.73 -8.82
N ALA A 22 8.22 9.36 -7.98
CA ALA A 22 7.91 7.95 -7.71
C ALA A 22 7.47 7.21 -8.97
N VAL A 23 6.60 7.80 -9.79
CA VAL A 23 6.15 7.22 -11.07
C VAL A 23 7.32 7.06 -12.02
N LYS A 24 8.14 8.12 -12.20
CA LYS A 24 9.31 8.08 -13.08
C LYS A 24 10.29 6.97 -12.70
N VAL A 25 10.56 6.81 -11.41
CA VAL A 25 11.44 5.74 -10.91
C VAL A 25 10.78 4.37 -11.14
N ALA A 26 9.50 4.21 -10.80
CA ALA A 26 8.76 2.96 -10.96
C ALA A 26 8.72 2.48 -12.41
N GLU A 27 8.49 3.38 -13.37
CA GLU A 27 8.50 3.08 -14.82
C GLU A 27 9.87 2.65 -15.34
N GLY A 28 10.95 3.12 -14.72
CA GLY A 28 12.33 2.77 -15.08
C GLY A 28 12.82 1.44 -14.47
N LEU A 29 12.05 0.81 -13.57
CA LEU A 29 12.49 -0.42 -12.90
C LEU A 29 12.42 -1.62 -13.83
N THR A 30 13.58 -2.20 -14.09
CA THR A 30 13.73 -3.48 -14.83
C THR A 30 14.05 -4.66 -13.91
N ASP A 31 14.71 -4.38 -12.76
CA ASP A 31 15.03 -5.35 -11.73
C ASP A 31 14.06 -5.19 -10.55
N LEU A 32 13.28 -6.25 -10.30
CA LEU A 32 12.25 -6.30 -9.24
C LEU A 32 12.72 -7.11 -8.02
N THR A 33 14.01 -7.29 -7.83
CA THR A 33 14.55 -7.89 -6.61
C THR A 33 14.18 -7.03 -5.39
N PRO A 34 13.66 -7.63 -4.31
CA PRO A 34 13.23 -6.90 -3.12
C PRO A 34 14.34 -6.00 -2.55
N ARG A 35 14.06 -4.71 -2.46
CA ARG A 35 14.94 -3.67 -1.90
C ARG A 35 14.17 -2.39 -1.66
N THR A 36 14.80 -1.46 -0.93
CA THR A 36 14.30 -0.09 -0.76
C THR A 36 15.11 0.87 -1.63
N ILE A 37 14.42 1.75 -2.34
CA ILE A 37 14.97 2.82 -3.18
C ILE A 37 14.58 4.15 -2.54
N PRO A 38 15.55 4.94 -2.05
CA PRO A 38 15.25 6.25 -1.52
C PRO A 38 14.84 7.22 -2.63
N LEU A 39 13.91 8.10 -2.33
CA LEU A 39 13.47 9.22 -3.16
C LEU A 39 13.72 10.54 -2.41
N SER A 40 13.41 11.65 -3.06
CA SER A 40 13.52 13.00 -2.44
C SER A 40 12.57 13.14 -1.24
N ASP A 41 12.88 14.09 -0.37
CA ASP A 41 12.07 14.52 0.79
C ASP A 41 11.72 13.40 1.80
N GLY A 42 12.54 12.35 1.84
CA GLY A 42 12.32 11.20 2.72
C GLY A 42 11.31 10.18 2.20
N ASN A 43 10.83 10.38 0.97
CA ASN A 43 10.01 9.39 0.26
C ASN A 43 10.84 8.15 -0.10
N ARG A 44 10.19 7.04 -0.40
CA ARG A 44 10.87 5.80 -0.80
C ARG A 44 9.96 4.85 -1.55
N ILE A 45 10.55 4.01 -2.35
CA ILE A 45 9.89 2.85 -2.97
C ILE A 45 10.47 1.58 -2.34
N MET A 46 9.62 0.68 -1.91
CA MET A 46 10.00 -0.66 -1.49
C MET A 46 9.50 -1.67 -2.53
N ILE A 47 10.38 -2.46 -3.08
CA ILE A 47 10.03 -3.59 -3.93
C ILE A 47 9.76 -4.77 -3.02
N VAL A 48 8.55 -5.30 -3.07
CA VAL A 48 8.09 -6.39 -2.20
C VAL A 48 7.64 -7.55 -3.08
N ALA A 49 8.19 -8.73 -2.80
CA ALA A 49 7.72 -9.99 -3.34
C ALA A 49 7.23 -10.87 -2.19
N GLY A 50 6.12 -11.53 -2.36
CA GLY A 50 5.55 -12.36 -1.30
C GLY A 50 4.40 -13.22 -1.80
N THR A 51 3.88 -14.01 -0.88
CA THR A 51 2.66 -14.81 -1.05
C THR A 51 1.56 -14.23 -0.18
N SER A 52 0.35 -14.11 -0.70
CA SER A 52 -0.81 -13.62 0.03
C SER A 52 -1.14 -14.50 1.24
N ARG A 53 -1.77 -13.92 2.24
CA ARG A 53 -2.08 -14.58 3.52
C ARG A 53 -3.58 -14.54 3.82
N SER A 54 -4.04 -15.47 4.67
CA SER A 54 -5.42 -15.43 5.16
C SER A 54 -5.68 -14.12 5.93
N PRO A 55 -6.85 -13.48 5.76
CA PRO A 55 -7.26 -12.34 6.56
C PRO A 55 -7.72 -12.74 7.98
N VAL A 56 -7.87 -14.02 8.27
CA VAL A 56 -8.32 -14.50 9.59
C VAL A 56 -7.30 -14.09 10.66
N ASN A 57 -7.75 -13.35 11.67
CA ASN A 57 -6.93 -12.77 12.73
C ASN A 57 -5.86 -11.76 12.24
N ALA A 58 -5.94 -11.29 10.99
CA ALA A 58 -5.09 -10.22 10.52
C ALA A 58 -5.59 -8.87 11.03
N LEU A 59 -4.67 -7.96 11.30
CA LEU A 59 -4.98 -6.58 11.70
C LEU A 59 -4.80 -5.65 10.51
N SER A 60 -5.53 -4.56 10.52
CA SER A 60 -5.32 -3.43 9.61
C SER A 60 -4.19 -2.55 10.15
N GLU A 61 -3.36 -2.04 9.27
CA GLU A 61 -2.33 -1.05 9.60
C GLU A 61 -2.78 0.36 9.21
N ALA A 62 -2.25 1.37 9.90
CA ALA A 62 -2.39 2.77 9.55
C ALA A 62 -1.09 3.52 9.85
N HIS A 63 -0.86 4.62 9.12
CA HIS A 63 0.34 5.45 9.19
C HIS A 63 -0.04 6.90 9.53
N ARG A 64 0.90 7.71 10.04
CA ARG A 64 0.63 9.12 10.37
C ARG A 64 1.38 10.10 9.48
N ASN A 65 2.62 9.73 9.09
CA ASN A 65 3.54 10.63 8.39
C ASN A 65 3.63 10.34 6.88
N TYR A 66 3.09 9.19 6.45
CA TYR A 66 3.13 8.75 5.06
C TYR A 66 1.78 8.25 4.61
N LEU A 67 1.46 8.50 3.36
CA LEU A 67 0.47 7.71 2.63
C LEU A 67 1.18 6.57 1.92
N ASP A 68 0.46 5.48 1.68
CA ASP A 68 0.94 4.34 0.91
C ASP A 68 0.31 4.34 -0.47
N LEU A 69 1.16 4.38 -1.50
CA LEU A 69 0.78 4.01 -2.85
C LEU A 69 1.32 2.60 -3.11
N GLN A 70 0.46 1.64 -3.37
CA GLN A 70 0.85 0.27 -3.66
C GLN A 70 0.46 -0.09 -5.10
N TYR A 71 1.48 -0.39 -5.92
CA TYR A 71 1.35 -0.76 -7.32
C TYR A 71 1.62 -2.25 -7.50
N ILE A 72 0.66 -3.00 -8.01
CA ILE A 72 0.78 -4.43 -8.25
C ILE A 72 1.43 -4.64 -9.62
N VAL A 73 2.68 -5.11 -9.60
CA VAL A 73 3.48 -5.35 -10.83
C VAL A 73 3.21 -6.72 -11.41
N LYS A 74 3.11 -7.74 -10.54
CA LYS A 74 2.83 -9.14 -10.94
C LYS A 74 1.86 -9.77 -9.96
N GLY A 75 1.04 -10.70 -10.47
CA GLY A 75 0.02 -11.36 -9.67
C GLY A 75 -1.17 -10.46 -9.39
N GLU A 76 -1.72 -10.57 -8.21
CA GLU A 76 -2.81 -9.73 -7.72
C GLU A 76 -2.67 -9.55 -6.21
N GLU A 77 -3.41 -8.62 -5.66
CA GLU A 77 -3.54 -8.45 -4.21
C GLU A 77 -5.00 -8.22 -3.85
N THR A 78 -5.45 -8.80 -2.76
CA THR A 78 -6.64 -8.33 -2.08
C THR A 78 -6.19 -7.45 -0.92
N VAL A 79 -6.78 -6.27 -0.79
CA VAL A 79 -6.58 -5.36 0.34
C VAL A 79 -7.90 -5.23 1.11
N GLY A 80 -7.85 -5.40 2.43
CA GLY A 80 -8.94 -4.99 3.32
C GLY A 80 -8.83 -3.49 3.59
N TRP A 81 -9.96 -2.79 3.61
CA TRP A 81 -10.02 -1.35 3.87
C TRP A 81 -11.21 -0.99 4.76
N ALA A 82 -11.01 -0.04 5.67
CA ALA A 82 -12.06 0.64 6.41
C ALA A 82 -11.61 2.06 6.77
N PRO A 83 -12.54 3.00 6.99
CA PRO A 83 -12.22 4.27 7.65
C PRO A 83 -11.58 3.98 9.01
N LEU A 84 -10.46 4.64 9.32
CA LEU A 84 -9.69 4.35 10.54
C LEU A 84 -10.48 4.56 11.82
N ASP A 85 -11.37 5.55 11.85
CA ASP A 85 -12.22 5.90 12.98
C ASP A 85 -13.30 4.84 13.28
N THR A 86 -13.50 3.87 12.40
CA THR A 86 -14.42 2.73 12.61
C THR A 86 -13.72 1.50 13.18
N LEU A 87 -12.40 1.54 13.33
CA LEU A 87 -11.58 0.45 13.81
C LEU A 87 -11.12 0.69 15.25
N GLU A 88 -10.95 -0.39 16.02
CA GLU A 88 -10.42 -0.35 17.38
C GLU A 88 -8.89 -0.47 17.36
N VAL A 89 -8.20 0.31 18.19
CA VAL A 89 -6.75 0.21 18.34
C VAL A 89 -6.41 -1.14 18.99
N ALA A 90 -5.65 -1.97 18.28
CA ALA A 90 -5.12 -3.24 18.78
C ALA A 90 -3.66 -3.09 19.24
N GLU A 91 -2.86 -2.31 18.51
CA GLU A 91 -1.49 -1.95 18.91
C GLU A 91 -1.31 -0.43 18.72
N GLU A 92 -0.82 0.22 19.78
CA GLU A 92 -0.58 1.66 19.78
C GLU A 92 0.45 2.08 18.72
N TYR A 93 0.37 3.34 18.33
CA TYR A 93 1.27 3.90 17.31
C TYR A 93 2.74 3.82 17.71
N ASN A 94 3.54 3.21 16.86
CA ASN A 94 4.99 3.16 16.93
C ASN A 94 5.60 4.22 16.01
N ALA A 95 6.19 5.25 16.58
CA ALA A 95 6.74 6.38 15.84
C ALA A 95 7.99 6.03 15.00
N GLU A 96 8.77 5.01 15.39
CA GLU A 96 9.96 4.59 14.63
C GLU A 96 9.59 3.89 13.33
N LYS A 97 8.48 3.15 13.36
CA LYS A 97 7.97 2.40 12.20
C LYS A 97 6.89 3.16 11.44
N ASP A 98 6.37 4.26 12.00
CA ASP A 98 5.20 4.99 11.51
C ASP A 98 3.99 4.06 11.29
N ILE A 99 3.65 3.25 12.29
CA ILE A 99 2.58 2.26 12.18
C ILE A 99 1.78 2.14 13.48
N SER A 100 0.48 1.97 13.35
CA SER A 100 -0.42 1.45 14.38
C SER A 100 -1.24 0.30 13.81
N MET A 101 -1.67 -0.64 14.66
CA MET A 101 -2.47 -1.79 14.22
C MET A 101 -3.87 -1.69 14.80
N HIS A 102 -4.86 -2.08 13.99
CA HIS A 102 -6.27 -1.90 14.30
C HIS A 102 -7.06 -3.17 14.00
N ALA A 103 -8.04 -3.45 14.85
CA ALA A 103 -8.99 -4.54 14.69
C ALA A 103 -10.38 -4.01 14.30
N GLY A 104 -11.08 -4.74 13.49
CA GLY A 104 -12.47 -4.41 13.11
C GLY A 104 -12.83 -4.94 11.72
N PRO A 105 -14.08 -4.74 11.32
CA PRO A 105 -14.54 -5.17 10.00
C PRO A 105 -13.93 -4.31 8.89
N VAL A 106 -13.58 -4.94 7.78
CA VAL A 106 -13.04 -4.28 6.58
C VAL A 106 -13.79 -4.77 5.34
N GLU A 107 -13.83 -3.91 4.33
CA GLU A 107 -14.28 -4.28 2.98
C GLU A 107 -13.07 -4.75 2.16
N PHE A 108 -13.23 -5.80 1.38
CA PHE A 108 -12.15 -6.35 0.57
C PHE A 108 -12.23 -5.91 -0.88
N VAL A 109 -11.11 -5.41 -1.39
CA VAL A 109 -10.97 -4.97 -2.79
C VAL A 109 -9.84 -5.74 -3.46
N ARG A 110 -10.13 -6.39 -4.58
CA ARG A 110 -9.13 -7.08 -5.41
C ARG A 110 -8.46 -6.09 -6.35
N ILE A 111 -7.14 -6.08 -6.34
CA ILE A 111 -6.27 -5.19 -7.13
C ILE A 111 -5.45 -6.07 -8.08
N PRO A 112 -5.76 -6.12 -9.38
CA PRO A 112 -5.00 -6.91 -10.34
C PRO A 112 -3.68 -6.24 -10.72
N ALA A 113 -2.77 -7.00 -11.34
CA ALA A 113 -1.54 -6.45 -11.92
C ALA A 113 -1.85 -5.28 -12.86
N GLY A 114 -0.95 -4.29 -12.88
CA GLY A 114 -1.12 -3.05 -13.64
C GLY A 114 -1.99 -1.99 -12.95
N HIS A 115 -2.54 -2.29 -11.78
CA HIS A 115 -3.34 -1.36 -10.98
C HIS A 115 -2.63 -0.99 -9.68
N CYS A 116 -3.05 0.11 -9.10
CA CYS A 116 -2.57 0.59 -7.81
C CYS A 116 -3.72 1.02 -6.92
N TYR A 117 -3.42 1.07 -5.63
CA TYR A 117 -4.27 1.75 -4.66
C TYR A 117 -3.45 2.70 -3.81
N VAL A 118 -4.12 3.73 -3.31
CA VAL A 118 -3.55 4.73 -2.40
C VAL A 118 -4.37 4.76 -1.14
N VAL A 119 -3.71 4.67 0.00
CA VAL A 119 -4.30 4.82 1.33
C VAL A 119 -3.65 5.98 2.05
N TYR A 120 -4.48 6.79 2.70
CA TYR A 120 -4.08 7.97 3.47
C TYR A 120 -4.02 7.62 4.97
N PRO A 121 -3.54 8.54 5.83
CA PRO A 121 -3.51 8.30 7.28
C PRO A 121 -4.86 7.96 7.92
N GLU A 122 -5.97 8.41 7.34
CA GLU A 122 -7.32 8.11 7.77
C GLU A 122 -7.90 6.78 7.26
N ASP A 123 -7.11 6.03 6.46
CA ASP A 123 -7.49 4.72 5.91
C ASP A 123 -6.83 3.59 6.71
N GLY A 124 -7.60 2.81 7.45
CA GLY A 124 -7.15 1.52 7.93
C GLY A 124 -7.08 0.52 6.78
N HIS A 125 -5.96 -0.18 6.62
CA HIS A 125 -5.80 -1.11 5.51
C HIS A 125 -5.05 -2.38 5.90
N MET A 126 -5.44 -3.49 5.29
CA MET A 126 -4.90 -4.83 5.53
C MET A 126 -4.37 -5.37 4.20
N PRO A 127 -3.08 -5.12 3.88
CA PRO A 127 -2.50 -5.50 2.60
C PRO A 127 -2.10 -6.97 2.54
N GLY A 128 -1.97 -7.50 1.32
CA GLY A 128 -1.39 -8.82 1.06
C GLY A 128 -2.25 -9.98 1.53
N VAL A 129 -3.57 -9.83 1.55
CA VAL A 129 -4.48 -10.92 1.92
C VAL A 129 -5.08 -11.62 0.70
N GLN A 130 -5.67 -12.78 0.93
CA GLN A 130 -6.47 -13.54 -0.03
C GLN A 130 -7.81 -13.95 0.58
N LEU A 131 -8.81 -14.09 -0.26
CA LEU A 131 -10.11 -14.65 0.12
C LEU A 131 -10.28 -16.10 -0.32
N ASP A 132 -9.49 -16.51 -1.30
CA ASP A 132 -9.47 -17.85 -1.89
C ASP A 132 -8.12 -18.53 -1.59
N GLU A 133 -7.45 -19.07 -2.62
CA GLU A 133 -6.15 -19.74 -2.48
C GLU A 133 -4.99 -18.74 -2.41
N PRO A 134 -3.89 -19.09 -1.72
CA PRO A 134 -2.67 -18.30 -1.71
C PRO A 134 -2.11 -18.09 -3.12
N HIS A 135 -1.66 -16.88 -3.41
CA HIS A 135 -1.02 -16.55 -4.67
C HIS A 135 0.18 -15.62 -4.47
N ASP A 136 1.15 -15.72 -5.35
CA ASP A 136 2.34 -14.90 -5.31
C ASP A 136 2.09 -13.54 -5.96
N PHE A 137 2.73 -12.51 -5.43
CA PHE A 137 2.70 -11.16 -5.97
C PHE A 137 4.08 -10.50 -5.94
N VAL A 138 4.26 -9.52 -6.84
CA VAL A 138 5.33 -8.52 -6.76
C VAL A 138 4.68 -7.16 -6.82
N LYS A 139 4.98 -6.30 -5.86
CA LYS A 139 4.44 -4.95 -5.80
C LYS A 139 5.50 -3.92 -5.42
N LEU A 140 5.22 -2.67 -5.76
CA LEU A 140 5.93 -1.51 -5.26
C LEU A 140 5.09 -0.86 -4.17
N VAL A 141 5.65 -0.70 -2.98
CA VAL A 141 5.07 0.08 -1.90
C VAL A 141 5.81 1.41 -1.85
N VAL A 142 5.13 2.47 -2.22
CA VAL A 142 5.68 3.82 -2.25
C VAL A 142 5.17 4.57 -1.03
N LYS A 143 6.09 4.99 -0.17
CA LYS A 143 5.80 5.85 0.97
C LYS A 143 6.00 7.30 0.54
N LEU A 144 4.91 8.07 0.49
CA LEU A 144 4.93 9.51 0.21
C LEU A 144 4.58 10.28 1.48
N LYS A 145 5.47 11.20 1.86
CA LYS A 145 5.32 11.99 3.08
C LYS A 145 4.17 12.99 2.96
N VAL A 146 3.34 13.06 3.98
CA VAL A 146 2.20 14.00 4.10
C VAL A 146 2.43 15.01 5.22
#